data_044a500ca001193f6c7d22c640a5fa4c
#
_entry.id   044a500ca001193f6c7d22c640a5fa4c
#
_cell.length_a   1.000
_cell.length_b   1.000
_cell.length_c   1.000
_cell.angle_alpha   90.00
_cell.angle_beta   90.00
_cell.angle_gamma   90.00
#
_symmetry.space_group_name_H-M   'P 1'
#
loop_
_entity.id
_entity.type
_entity.pdbx_description
1 polymer ?
#
loop_
_entity_poly.entity_id
_entity_poly.type
_entity_poly.pdbx_seq_one_letter_code
_entity_poly.pdbx_strand_id
1 'polypeptide(L)'
;MRKYLLTLLALILISCSSAEPIAEEVSVESSESVTEESTTTSTSTTTTIAIEEPFALDEFGLELVEPPLEMQDQIKELMKFVERWVGLEFTSDPEYHFYSLKDYQEYNALSFLDNFEEDYEEGEWERAVLSENMWGLNSSSPDELLNLQVEFQRCFSAGSYNLLDKILRVPIKKNQKKLNLYEQSVVVHELVHSLQGQHFATDKWYEEMDELDDFTYYPGVVSLMEAQADYVEGKWTNSFDEYDRQTFNSQIPNITCRVSLPSYFYIPAELYYNFGPILANQIIKNGKMEALNTALYRYINDGLNTLPTSEQIYEPDKFFNDERYEEVIIVSMEIEGYTLIDEGSIGSLDLVYLMQDKIGQKNAINAAVGIGGGAWKDYVDSSGNLLMTLKITGDDKSELKEINDAFLLWAGSQSRFTSSESFAGGTLYLGKTNFWIFEDTSSIRLVLSQDLELLNLISNQLVDF
;
A
#
# COMPACT_ATOMS: atom_id res chain seq x y z
N MET A 1 -3.27 -2.19 14.32
CA MET A 1 -3.47 -1.18 13.25
C MET A 1 -2.42 -1.28 12.14
N ARG A 2 -1.15 -1.50 12.42
CA ARG A 2 -0.08 -1.50 11.39
C ARG A 2 0.08 -2.79 10.59
N LYS A 3 -0.01 -3.97 11.19
CA LYS A 3 -0.06 -5.23 10.41
C LYS A 3 -1.14 -5.14 9.34
N TYR A 4 -2.27 -4.51 9.67
CA TYR A 4 -3.42 -4.32 8.77
C TYR A 4 -3.13 -3.40 7.58
N LEU A 5 -2.35 -2.35 7.80
CA LEU A 5 -1.93 -1.45 6.73
C LEU A 5 -0.92 -2.13 5.81
N LEU A 6 -0.10 -3.04 6.35
CA LEU A 6 1.03 -3.66 5.66
C LEU A 6 0.65 -4.87 4.81
N THR A 7 -0.26 -5.71 5.27
CA THR A 7 -0.82 -6.78 4.42
C THR A 7 -1.44 -6.16 3.18
N LEU A 8 -2.05 -4.99 3.33
CA LEU A 8 -2.56 -4.19 2.21
C LEU A 8 -1.45 -3.53 1.38
N LEU A 9 -0.39 -3.06 2.04
CA LEU A 9 0.73 -2.35 1.41
C LEU A 9 1.64 -3.29 0.62
N ALA A 10 1.93 -4.48 1.13
CA ALA A 10 2.66 -5.52 0.39
C ALA A 10 1.91 -5.93 -0.89
N LEU A 11 0.57 -5.82 -0.88
CA LEU A 11 -0.28 -6.17 -2.02
C LEU A 11 -0.41 -5.06 -3.07
N ILE A 12 -0.16 -3.79 -2.71
CA ILE A 12 -0.10 -2.69 -3.68
C ILE A 12 1.19 -2.75 -4.49
N LEU A 13 2.29 -3.30 -3.93
CA LEU A 13 3.52 -3.61 -4.67
C LEU A 13 3.32 -4.68 -5.76
N ILE A 14 2.23 -5.45 -5.68
CA ILE A 14 1.94 -6.53 -6.63
C ILE A 14 1.32 -6.02 -7.95
N SER A 15 0.96 -4.73 -8.07
CA SER A 15 0.25 -4.26 -9.26
C SER A 15 0.54 -2.82 -9.63
N CYS A 16 1.64 -2.62 -10.31
CA CYS A 16 1.92 -1.38 -11.01
C CYS A 16 1.10 -1.28 -12.29
N SER A 17 -0.02 -0.63 -12.22
CA SER A 17 -0.75 -0.15 -13.39
C SER A 17 -1.07 1.32 -13.15
N SER A 18 -0.52 2.19 -14.00
CA SER A 18 -0.82 3.61 -14.00
C SER A 18 -2.33 3.85 -14.03
N ALA A 19 -2.94 4.06 -12.88
CA ALA A 19 -4.33 4.48 -12.79
C ALA A 19 -4.39 5.96 -13.18
N GLU A 20 -4.87 6.26 -14.38
CA GLU A 20 -5.28 7.63 -14.71
C GLU A 20 -6.40 8.08 -13.77
N PRO A 21 -6.43 9.36 -13.38
CA PRO A 21 -7.47 9.87 -12.50
C PRO A 21 -8.83 9.80 -13.18
N ILE A 22 -9.82 9.31 -12.44
CA ILE A 22 -11.21 9.17 -12.85
C ILE A 22 -11.77 10.55 -13.22
N ALA A 23 -12.06 10.76 -14.50
CA ALA A 23 -12.82 11.90 -15.00
C ALA A 23 -14.23 11.45 -15.40
N GLU A 24 -15.20 12.03 -14.72
CA GLU A 24 -16.60 12.32 -15.04
C GLU A 24 -17.42 11.39 -15.98
N GLU A 25 -18.64 11.15 -15.50
CA GLU A 25 -19.80 10.52 -16.11
C GLU A 25 -20.03 10.80 -17.58
N VAL A 26 -20.28 9.77 -18.37
CA VAL A 26 -21.10 9.88 -19.60
C VAL A 26 -22.10 8.72 -19.68
N SER A 27 -23.31 9.12 -19.95
CA SER A 27 -24.57 8.40 -20.00
C SER A 27 -24.63 7.25 -20.99
N VAL A 28 -25.38 6.22 -20.60
CA VAL A 28 -25.77 5.02 -21.33
C VAL A 28 -26.70 5.34 -22.50
N GLU A 29 -26.43 4.79 -23.67
CA GLU A 29 -27.44 4.42 -24.66
C GLU A 29 -27.26 2.97 -25.11
N SER A 30 -28.37 2.26 -25.10
CA SER A 30 -28.52 0.85 -25.43
C SER A 30 -28.60 0.60 -26.96
N SER A 31 -28.00 -0.47 -27.47
CA SER A 31 -28.43 -1.04 -28.74
C SER A 31 -28.32 -2.56 -28.77
N GLU A 32 -29.29 -3.12 -29.48
CA GLU A 32 -29.77 -4.49 -29.50
C GLU A 32 -28.86 -5.54 -30.14
N SER A 33 -29.12 -6.79 -29.72
CA SER A 33 -28.51 -8.04 -30.17
C SER A 33 -28.98 -8.46 -31.59
N VAL A 34 -28.05 -8.98 -32.39
CA VAL A 34 -28.39 -9.82 -33.57
C VAL A 34 -27.69 -11.17 -33.42
N THR A 35 -28.49 -12.21 -33.43
CA THR A 35 -28.10 -13.62 -33.43
C THR A 35 -27.97 -14.11 -34.88
N GLU A 36 -26.84 -14.67 -35.23
CA GLU A 36 -26.72 -15.50 -36.47
C GLU A 36 -26.34 -16.94 -36.08
N GLU A 37 -27.18 -17.87 -36.52
CA GLU A 37 -26.93 -19.32 -36.49
C GLU A 37 -26.02 -19.71 -37.66
N SER A 38 -24.95 -20.45 -37.35
CA SER A 38 -24.12 -21.09 -38.40
C SER A 38 -24.08 -22.60 -38.21
N THR A 39 -24.53 -23.29 -39.21
CA THR A 39 -24.56 -24.77 -39.37
C THR A 39 -23.16 -25.29 -39.69
N THR A 40 -22.63 -26.19 -38.88
CA THR A 40 -21.32 -26.83 -39.09
C THR A 40 -21.47 -28.25 -39.64
N THR A 41 -20.81 -28.48 -40.75
CA THR A 41 -20.64 -29.82 -41.39
C THR A 41 -19.43 -30.50 -40.75
N SER A 42 -19.64 -31.69 -40.17
CA SER A 42 -18.62 -32.50 -39.54
C SER A 42 -17.76 -33.26 -40.56
N THR A 43 -16.47 -32.97 -40.60
CA THR A 43 -15.48 -33.81 -41.30
C THR A 43 -14.58 -34.46 -40.23
N SER A 44 -14.65 -35.80 -40.14
CA SER A 44 -13.85 -36.59 -39.22
C SER A 44 -12.41 -36.65 -39.71
N THR A 45 -11.51 -35.96 -39.01
CA THR A 45 -10.04 -36.12 -39.18
C THR A 45 -9.48 -36.81 -37.94
N THR A 46 -8.85 -37.95 -38.15
CA THR A 46 -8.14 -38.67 -37.06
C THR A 46 -6.95 -37.84 -36.62
N THR A 47 -7.10 -37.15 -35.51
CA THR A 47 -6.00 -36.38 -34.90
C THR A 47 -5.19 -37.33 -34.01
N THR A 48 -3.91 -37.47 -34.32
CA THR A 48 -2.92 -38.05 -33.41
C THR A 48 -2.86 -37.13 -32.19
N ILE A 49 -3.29 -37.62 -31.04
CA ILE A 49 -3.15 -36.89 -29.76
C ILE A 49 -1.65 -36.78 -29.49
N ALA A 50 -1.10 -35.61 -29.71
CA ALA A 50 0.18 -35.25 -29.10
C ALA A 50 -0.01 -35.36 -27.57
N ILE A 51 0.81 -36.13 -26.91
CA ILE A 51 0.91 -36.12 -25.44
C ILE A 51 1.47 -34.74 -25.15
N GLU A 52 0.62 -33.79 -24.71
CA GLU A 52 1.08 -32.53 -24.15
C GLU A 52 1.94 -32.87 -22.92
N GLU A 53 3.15 -32.36 -22.87
CA GLU A 53 3.97 -32.45 -21.65
C GLU A 53 3.21 -31.79 -20.50
N PRO A 54 3.30 -32.33 -19.27
CA PRO A 54 2.61 -31.73 -18.13
C PRO A 54 3.12 -30.31 -17.95
N PHE A 55 2.19 -29.34 -17.94
CA PHE A 55 2.50 -27.95 -17.63
C PHE A 55 3.15 -27.83 -16.25
N ALA A 56 4.12 -26.93 -16.10
CA ALA A 56 4.60 -26.55 -14.80
C ALA A 56 3.47 -25.86 -14.04
N LEU A 57 3.35 -26.15 -12.76
CA LEU A 57 2.37 -25.53 -11.85
C LEU A 57 3.13 -24.71 -10.82
N ASP A 58 2.52 -23.61 -10.37
CA ASP A 58 3.01 -22.85 -9.24
C ASP A 58 2.61 -23.51 -7.90
N GLU A 59 2.89 -22.83 -6.79
CA GLU A 59 2.57 -23.25 -5.41
C GLU A 59 1.07 -23.42 -5.14
N PHE A 60 0.20 -22.75 -5.88
CA PHE A 60 -1.27 -22.85 -5.80
C PHE A 60 -1.86 -23.84 -6.81
N GLY A 61 -1.02 -24.49 -7.61
CA GLY A 61 -1.44 -25.44 -8.64
C GLY A 61 -1.99 -24.78 -9.90
N LEU A 62 -1.68 -23.50 -10.16
CA LEU A 62 -2.04 -22.77 -11.36
C LEU A 62 -1.04 -23.05 -12.49
N GLU A 63 -1.55 -23.07 -13.74
CA GLU A 63 -0.74 -23.38 -14.92
C GLU A 63 0.25 -22.26 -15.26
N LEU A 64 1.54 -22.59 -15.26
CA LEU A 64 2.59 -21.70 -15.76
C LEU A 64 2.75 -21.83 -17.27
N VAL A 65 2.85 -20.69 -17.95
CA VAL A 65 3.09 -20.62 -19.39
C VAL A 65 4.59 -20.48 -19.64
N GLU A 66 5.20 -21.44 -20.35
CA GLU A 66 6.61 -21.32 -20.71
C GLU A 66 6.81 -20.22 -21.78
N PRO A 67 7.64 -19.19 -21.52
CA PRO A 67 7.86 -18.13 -22.48
C PRO A 67 8.71 -18.62 -23.64
N PRO A 68 8.30 -18.35 -24.90
CA PRO A 68 9.08 -18.71 -26.07
C PRO A 68 10.42 -17.97 -26.10
N LEU A 69 11.43 -18.53 -26.78
CA LEU A 69 12.79 -17.95 -26.85
C LEU A 69 12.79 -16.47 -27.31
N GLU A 70 11.92 -16.11 -28.26
CA GLU A 70 11.80 -14.74 -28.74
C GLU A 70 11.37 -13.76 -27.64
N MET A 71 10.56 -14.21 -26.66
CA MET A 71 10.13 -13.41 -25.51
C MET A 71 11.26 -13.33 -24.49
N GLN A 72 11.95 -14.42 -24.22
CA GLN A 72 13.12 -14.44 -23.33
C GLN A 72 14.22 -13.49 -23.84
N ASP A 73 14.50 -13.49 -25.15
CA ASP A 73 15.47 -12.58 -25.75
C ASP A 73 15.02 -11.10 -25.60
N GLN A 74 13.71 -10.84 -25.76
CA GLN A 74 13.14 -9.51 -25.58
C GLN A 74 13.32 -9.03 -24.12
N ILE A 75 13.07 -9.89 -23.13
CA ILE A 75 13.26 -9.54 -21.71
C ILE A 75 14.73 -9.22 -21.42
N LYS A 76 15.68 -9.95 -21.99
CA LYS A 76 17.11 -9.64 -21.85
C LYS A 76 17.49 -8.25 -22.41
N GLU A 77 16.83 -7.81 -23.47
CA GLU A 77 17.05 -6.44 -23.97
C GLU A 77 16.42 -5.39 -23.04
N LEU A 78 15.26 -5.70 -22.43
CA LEU A 78 14.67 -4.84 -21.42
C LEU A 78 15.55 -4.75 -20.15
N MET A 79 16.15 -5.86 -19.71
CA MET A 79 17.12 -5.86 -18.59
C MET A 79 18.28 -4.89 -18.87
N LYS A 80 18.88 -4.92 -20.07
CA LYS A 80 19.97 -3.99 -20.44
C LYS A 80 19.48 -2.54 -20.45
N PHE A 81 18.23 -2.31 -20.82
CA PHE A 81 17.63 -0.97 -20.76
C PHE A 81 17.54 -0.49 -19.32
N VAL A 82 17.02 -1.34 -18.41
CA VAL A 82 16.90 -1.04 -16.97
C VAL A 82 18.27 -0.78 -16.35
N GLU A 83 19.26 -1.64 -16.56
CA GLU A 83 20.64 -1.46 -16.07
C GLU A 83 21.22 -0.09 -16.47
N ARG A 84 20.99 0.31 -17.71
CA ARG A 84 21.46 1.60 -18.23
C ARG A 84 20.86 2.79 -17.50
N TRP A 85 19.56 2.72 -17.17
CA TRP A 85 18.87 3.85 -16.58
C TRP A 85 18.96 3.88 -15.05
N VAL A 86 19.00 2.72 -14.40
CA VAL A 86 19.25 2.61 -12.96
C VAL A 86 20.73 2.82 -12.62
N GLY A 87 21.64 2.41 -13.52
CA GLY A 87 23.08 2.51 -13.31
C GLY A 87 23.65 1.38 -12.45
N LEU A 88 22.92 0.28 -12.31
CA LEU A 88 23.31 -0.97 -11.62
C LEU A 88 23.18 -2.13 -12.60
N GLU A 89 23.92 -3.21 -12.40
CA GLU A 89 23.86 -4.43 -13.23
C GLU A 89 23.13 -5.52 -12.47
N PHE A 90 22.35 -6.36 -13.14
CA PHE A 90 21.76 -7.54 -12.53
C PHE A 90 22.87 -8.52 -12.07
N THR A 91 22.79 -8.97 -10.84
CA THR A 91 23.72 -9.98 -10.27
C THR A 91 23.36 -11.40 -10.68
N SER A 92 22.09 -11.62 -11.02
CA SER A 92 21.51 -12.85 -11.56
C SER A 92 20.31 -12.54 -12.42
N ASP A 93 19.98 -13.42 -13.37
CA ASP A 93 18.72 -13.31 -14.11
C ASP A 93 17.56 -13.48 -13.13
N PRO A 94 16.50 -12.61 -13.20
CA PRO A 94 15.30 -12.79 -12.41
C PRO A 94 14.58 -14.11 -12.73
N GLU A 95 13.92 -14.69 -11.74
CA GLU A 95 12.99 -15.78 -11.96
C GLU A 95 11.67 -15.23 -12.52
N TYR A 96 11.07 -15.93 -13.48
CA TYR A 96 9.85 -15.49 -14.16
C TYR A 96 8.76 -16.55 -14.07
N HIS A 97 7.57 -16.16 -13.66
CA HIS A 97 6.36 -16.94 -13.79
C HIS A 97 5.40 -16.25 -14.75
N PHE A 98 5.08 -16.92 -15.85
CA PHE A 98 4.09 -16.41 -16.82
C PHE A 98 2.79 -17.15 -16.65
N TYR A 99 1.70 -16.39 -16.61
CA TYR A 99 0.35 -16.92 -16.44
C TYR A 99 -0.56 -16.53 -17.59
N SER A 100 -1.67 -17.25 -17.75
CA SER A 100 -2.82 -16.64 -18.40
C SER A 100 -3.35 -15.50 -17.53
N LEU A 101 -4.02 -14.48 -18.11
CA LEU A 101 -4.60 -13.40 -17.32
C LEU A 101 -5.53 -13.93 -16.21
N LYS A 102 -6.32 -14.96 -16.52
CA LYS A 102 -7.23 -15.58 -15.55
C LYS A 102 -6.48 -16.22 -14.38
N ASP A 103 -5.42 -16.98 -14.67
CA ASP A 103 -4.65 -17.65 -13.64
C ASP A 103 -3.84 -16.64 -12.82
N TYR A 104 -3.33 -15.57 -13.44
CA TYR A 104 -2.69 -14.46 -12.72
C TYR A 104 -3.64 -13.75 -11.74
N GLN A 105 -4.87 -13.49 -12.15
CA GLN A 105 -5.89 -12.91 -11.28
C GLN A 105 -6.26 -13.84 -10.11
N GLU A 106 -6.31 -15.14 -10.37
CA GLU A 106 -6.54 -16.13 -9.31
C GLU A 106 -5.32 -16.28 -8.41
N TYR A 107 -4.10 -16.22 -8.95
CA TYR A 107 -2.86 -16.17 -8.20
C TYR A 107 -2.88 -15.03 -7.17
N ASN A 108 -3.20 -13.80 -7.61
CA ASN A 108 -3.25 -12.64 -6.71
C ASN A 108 -4.24 -12.85 -5.55
N ALA A 109 -5.40 -13.43 -5.81
CA ALA A 109 -6.40 -13.69 -4.78
C ALA A 109 -5.95 -14.79 -3.80
N LEU A 110 -5.33 -15.86 -4.30
CA LEU A 110 -4.85 -16.98 -3.47
C LEU A 110 -3.63 -16.57 -2.64
N SER A 111 -2.68 -15.85 -3.24
CA SER A 111 -1.51 -15.32 -2.53
C SER A 111 -1.92 -14.32 -1.44
N PHE A 112 -2.95 -13.51 -1.70
CA PHE A 112 -3.51 -12.64 -0.66
C PHE A 112 -4.09 -13.42 0.51
N LEU A 113 -4.84 -14.48 0.24
CA LEU A 113 -5.43 -15.31 1.30
C LEU A 113 -4.38 -16.09 2.08
N ASP A 114 -3.34 -16.59 1.42
CA ASP A 114 -2.24 -17.30 2.04
C ASP A 114 -1.48 -16.39 3.02
N ASN A 115 -1.08 -15.20 2.56
CA ASN A 115 -0.46 -14.19 3.42
C ASN A 115 -1.39 -13.76 4.56
N PHE A 116 -2.70 -13.59 4.28
CA PHE A 116 -3.68 -13.24 5.30
C PHE A 116 -3.78 -14.29 6.40
N GLU A 117 -3.76 -15.58 6.07
CA GLU A 117 -3.78 -16.68 7.04
C GLU A 117 -2.48 -16.77 7.85
N GLU A 118 -1.34 -16.36 7.27
CA GLU A 118 -0.05 -16.31 7.97
C GLU A 118 0.07 -15.08 8.88
N ASP A 119 -0.47 -13.93 8.46
CA ASP A 119 -0.31 -12.64 9.13
C ASP A 119 -1.27 -12.44 10.31
N TYR A 120 -2.43 -13.12 10.35
CA TYR A 120 -3.46 -12.90 11.35
C TYR A 120 -3.69 -14.12 12.24
N GLU A 121 -3.50 -13.92 13.54
CA GLU A 121 -3.93 -14.88 14.57
C GLU A 121 -5.46 -14.86 14.75
N GLU A 122 -5.99 -15.90 15.39
CA GLU A 122 -7.43 -16.03 15.66
C GLU A 122 -7.99 -14.80 16.40
N GLY A 123 -8.99 -14.16 15.80
CA GLY A 123 -9.67 -12.97 16.35
C GLY A 123 -8.91 -11.65 16.15
N GLU A 124 -7.72 -11.67 15.55
CA GLU A 124 -6.93 -10.47 15.30
C GLU A 124 -7.57 -9.62 14.19
N TRP A 125 -7.98 -10.24 13.09
CA TRP A 125 -8.70 -9.56 12.02
C TRP A 125 -9.99 -8.87 12.46
N GLU A 126 -10.78 -9.53 13.29
CA GLU A 126 -12.00 -8.94 13.84
C GLU A 126 -11.71 -7.71 14.70
N ARG A 127 -10.63 -7.74 15.49
CA ARG A 127 -10.18 -6.57 16.27
C ARG A 127 -9.70 -5.42 15.38
N ALA A 128 -9.01 -5.75 14.30
CA ALA A 128 -8.58 -4.77 13.30
C ALA A 128 -9.73 -4.00 12.70
N VAL A 129 -10.69 -4.75 12.17
CA VAL A 129 -11.89 -4.15 11.57
C VAL A 129 -12.70 -3.38 12.61
N LEU A 130 -12.72 -3.83 13.86
CA LEU A 130 -13.35 -3.09 14.95
C LEU A 130 -12.61 -1.76 15.23
N SER A 131 -11.28 -1.77 15.24
CA SER A 131 -10.45 -0.57 15.38
C SER A 131 -10.76 0.44 14.27
N GLU A 132 -10.77 0.01 13.00
CA GLU A 132 -11.13 0.87 11.86
C GLU A 132 -12.56 1.44 11.99
N ASN A 133 -13.51 0.62 12.42
CA ASN A 133 -14.87 1.07 12.70
C ASN A 133 -14.92 2.10 13.84
N MET A 134 -14.08 1.94 14.88
CA MET A 134 -13.97 2.90 15.98
C MET A 134 -13.36 4.22 15.51
N TRP A 135 -12.48 4.21 14.52
CA TRP A 135 -11.98 5.41 13.84
C TRP A 135 -12.99 5.97 12.82
N GLY A 136 -13.98 5.19 12.41
CA GLY A 136 -15.00 5.57 11.41
C GLY A 136 -14.49 5.55 9.98
N LEU A 137 -13.49 4.70 9.72
CA LEU A 137 -12.90 4.49 8.41
C LEU A 137 -13.80 3.61 7.54
N ASN A 138 -14.42 2.62 8.14
CA ASN A 138 -15.38 1.75 7.46
C ASN A 138 -16.58 1.41 8.35
N SER A 139 -17.52 0.63 7.84
CA SER A 139 -18.68 0.09 8.57
C SER A 139 -18.98 -1.36 8.19
N SER A 140 -18.08 -1.99 7.44
CA SER A 140 -18.21 -3.38 7.00
C SER A 140 -17.99 -4.35 8.16
N SER A 141 -18.54 -5.53 8.03
CA SER A 141 -18.13 -6.66 8.88
C SER A 141 -16.75 -7.20 8.44
N PRO A 142 -16.05 -7.95 9.32
CA PRO A 142 -14.77 -8.57 8.96
C PRO A 142 -14.86 -9.43 7.69
N ASP A 143 -15.87 -10.29 7.59
CA ASP A 143 -16.08 -11.16 6.42
C ASP A 143 -16.36 -10.38 5.14
N GLU A 144 -17.16 -9.29 5.22
CA GLU A 144 -17.42 -8.44 4.05
C GLU A 144 -16.16 -7.75 3.57
N LEU A 145 -15.35 -7.20 4.48
CA LEU A 145 -14.14 -6.49 4.13
C LEU A 145 -13.09 -7.42 3.52
N LEU A 146 -12.90 -8.62 4.11
CA LEU A 146 -12.02 -9.65 3.58
C LEU A 146 -12.44 -10.06 2.15
N ASN A 147 -13.73 -10.37 1.97
CA ASN A 147 -14.25 -10.73 0.64
C ASN A 147 -14.05 -9.61 -0.39
N LEU A 148 -14.26 -8.35 0.00
CA LEU A 148 -14.01 -7.20 -0.89
C LEU A 148 -12.54 -7.12 -1.30
N GLN A 149 -11.61 -7.35 -0.38
CA GLN A 149 -10.17 -7.36 -0.66
C GLN A 149 -9.78 -8.49 -1.60
N VAL A 150 -10.23 -9.72 -1.35
CA VAL A 150 -9.99 -10.88 -2.22
C VAL A 150 -10.49 -10.62 -3.64
N GLU A 151 -11.71 -10.11 -3.79
CA GLU A 151 -12.26 -9.78 -5.11
C GLU A 151 -11.52 -8.61 -5.78
N PHE A 152 -11.01 -7.68 -4.99
CA PHE A 152 -10.18 -6.59 -5.52
C PHE A 152 -8.85 -7.11 -6.06
N GLN A 153 -8.23 -8.09 -5.42
CA GLN A 153 -7.00 -8.72 -5.94
C GLN A 153 -7.19 -9.34 -7.33
N ARG A 154 -8.38 -9.87 -7.63
CA ARG A 154 -8.72 -10.37 -8.97
C ARG A 154 -8.86 -9.29 -10.04
N CYS A 155 -8.84 -8.02 -9.67
CA CYS A 155 -8.90 -6.92 -10.64
C CYS A 155 -7.53 -6.59 -11.25
N PHE A 156 -6.44 -7.05 -10.67
CA PHE A 156 -5.10 -6.75 -11.17
C PHE A 156 -4.78 -7.51 -12.46
N SER A 157 -4.16 -6.81 -13.40
CA SER A 157 -3.90 -7.32 -14.75
C SER A 157 -2.52 -6.97 -15.29
N ALA A 158 -1.79 -6.13 -14.58
CA ALA A 158 -0.39 -5.86 -14.85
C ALA A 158 0.48 -6.97 -14.24
N GLY A 159 1.77 -6.99 -14.52
CA GLY A 159 2.70 -7.87 -13.85
C GLY A 159 2.96 -7.46 -12.41
N SER A 160 3.76 -8.24 -11.72
CA SER A 160 4.22 -7.95 -10.36
C SER A 160 5.60 -8.56 -10.11
N TYR A 161 6.37 -7.94 -9.23
CA TYR A 161 7.57 -8.53 -8.63
C TYR A 161 7.41 -8.56 -7.12
N ASN A 162 7.50 -9.73 -6.54
CA ASN A 162 7.47 -9.86 -5.09
C ASN A 162 8.90 -9.79 -4.54
N LEU A 163 9.14 -8.89 -3.60
CA LEU A 163 10.47 -8.65 -3.00
C LEU A 163 10.96 -9.79 -2.12
N LEU A 164 10.05 -10.61 -1.58
CA LEU A 164 10.38 -11.72 -0.68
C LEU A 164 10.75 -12.99 -1.46
N ASP A 165 9.89 -13.46 -2.36
CA ASP A 165 10.16 -14.65 -3.18
C ASP A 165 11.02 -14.36 -4.41
N LYS A 166 11.18 -13.07 -4.79
CA LYS A 166 12.01 -12.58 -5.89
C LYS A 166 11.57 -13.06 -7.28
N ILE A 167 10.29 -13.39 -7.44
CA ILE A 167 9.70 -13.86 -8.68
C ILE A 167 8.98 -12.72 -9.40
N LEU A 168 9.29 -12.55 -10.68
CA LEU A 168 8.59 -11.64 -11.58
C LEU A 168 7.43 -12.37 -12.25
N ARG A 169 6.20 -11.94 -12.03
CA ARG A 169 4.98 -12.56 -12.53
C ARG A 169 4.35 -11.70 -13.62
N VAL A 170 4.07 -12.31 -14.76
CA VAL A 170 3.57 -11.58 -15.94
C VAL A 170 2.39 -12.31 -16.57
N PRO A 171 1.22 -11.67 -16.67
CA PRO A 171 0.11 -12.24 -17.44
C PRO A 171 0.35 -12.09 -18.94
N ILE A 172 0.25 -13.19 -19.69
CA ILE A 172 0.39 -13.21 -21.13
C ILE A 172 -0.75 -14.00 -21.81
N LYS A 173 -0.93 -13.77 -23.10
CA LYS A 173 -1.90 -14.57 -23.89
C LYS A 173 -1.29 -15.92 -24.26
N LYS A 174 -2.10 -16.98 -24.25
CA LYS A 174 -1.68 -18.31 -24.69
C LYS A 174 -1.14 -18.23 -26.14
N ASN A 175 0.01 -18.85 -26.38
CA ASN A 175 0.74 -18.83 -27.65
C ASN A 175 1.29 -17.45 -28.09
N GLN A 176 1.37 -16.50 -27.20
CA GLN A 176 2.01 -15.20 -27.46
C GLN A 176 3.53 -15.41 -27.65
N LYS A 177 4.09 -14.85 -28.73
CA LYS A 177 5.52 -15.02 -29.04
C LYS A 177 6.40 -13.93 -28.48
N LYS A 178 5.85 -12.73 -28.30
CA LYS A 178 6.55 -11.54 -27.79
C LYS A 178 5.64 -10.73 -26.91
N LEU A 179 6.21 -10.05 -25.93
CA LEU A 179 5.50 -9.03 -25.16
C LEU A 179 5.08 -7.89 -26.10
N ASN A 180 3.87 -7.42 -25.97
CA ASN A 180 3.41 -6.19 -26.62
C ASN A 180 3.99 -4.96 -25.90
N LEU A 181 3.77 -3.74 -26.42
CA LEU A 181 4.41 -2.54 -25.84
C LEU A 181 3.95 -2.23 -24.41
N TYR A 182 2.68 -2.49 -24.08
CA TYR A 182 2.17 -2.35 -22.72
C TYR A 182 2.81 -3.38 -21.77
N GLU A 183 2.83 -4.64 -22.16
CA GLU A 183 3.47 -5.69 -21.37
C GLU A 183 4.97 -5.44 -21.17
N GLN A 184 5.65 -4.85 -22.17
CA GLN A 184 7.04 -4.43 -22.05
C GLN A 184 7.23 -3.31 -21.03
N SER A 185 6.34 -2.31 -20.97
CA SER A 185 6.44 -1.24 -19.98
C SER A 185 6.26 -1.80 -18.57
N VAL A 186 5.29 -2.69 -18.36
CA VAL A 186 5.12 -3.41 -17.10
C VAL A 186 6.37 -4.21 -16.74
N VAL A 187 6.92 -4.98 -17.66
CA VAL A 187 8.15 -5.77 -17.40
C VAL A 187 9.34 -4.85 -17.11
N VAL A 188 9.47 -3.69 -17.73
CA VAL A 188 10.51 -2.70 -17.41
C VAL A 188 10.36 -2.23 -15.96
N HIS A 189 9.15 -1.93 -15.52
CA HIS A 189 8.83 -1.52 -14.15
C HIS A 189 9.24 -2.62 -13.15
N GLU A 190 8.76 -3.84 -13.35
CA GLU A 190 9.03 -4.98 -12.46
C GLU A 190 10.51 -5.40 -12.46
N LEU A 191 11.23 -5.23 -13.58
CA LEU A 191 12.67 -5.45 -13.63
C LEU A 191 13.45 -4.44 -12.78
N VAL A 192 12.94 -3.21 -12.60
CA VAL A 192 13.54 -2.26 -11.65
C VAL A 192 13.41 -2.79 -10.23
N HIS A 193 12.23 -3.30 -9.84
CA HIS A 193 12.04 -3.91 -8.53
C HIS A 193 12.92 -5.14 -8.31
N SER A 194 13.11 -5.96 -9.35
CA SER A 194 14.07 -7.07 -9.30
C SER A 194 15.51 -6.60 -9.06
N LEU A 195 15.91 -5.51 -9.71
CA LEU A 195 17.22 -4.91 -9.51
C LEU A 195 17.38 -4.31 -8.10
N GLN A 196 16.33 -3.64 -7.60
CA GLN A 196 16.26 -3.13 -6.22
C GLN A 196 16.42 -4.27 -5.20
N GLY A 197 15.68 -5.38 -5.38
CA GLY A 197 15.79 -6.56 -4.54
C GLY A 197 17.18 -7.18 -4.50
N GLN A 198 17.93 -7.08 -5.61
CA GLN A 198 19.30 -7.58 -5.69
C GLN A 198 20.33 -6.65 -5.04
N HIS A 199 20.07 -5.33 -4.93
CA HIS A 199 21.05 -4.34 -4.51
C HIS A 199 20.77 -3.63 -3.20
N PHE A 200 19.50 -3.48 -2.78
CA PHE A 200 19.13 -2.63 -1.64
C PHE A 200 18.78 -3.40 -0.37
N ALA A 201 19.06 -4.71 -0.35
CA ALA A 201 18.78 -5.59 0.79
C ALA A 201 17.32 -5.47 1.29
N THR A 202 16.38 -5.47 0.35
CA THR A 202 14.95 -5.27 0.62
C THR A 202 14.37 -6.33 1.57
N ASP A 203 14.82 -7.56 1.44
CA ASP A 203 14.50 -8.67 2.33
C ASP A 203 14.93 -8.37 3.78
N LYS A 204 16.13 -7.85 3.98
CA LYS A 204 16.68 -7.60 5.34
C LYS A 204 16.00 -6.45 6.06
N TRP A 205 15.76 -5.32 5.38
CA TRP A 205 15.08 -4.21 6.06
C TRP A 205 13.60 -4.53 6.31
N TYR A 206 12.98 -5.34 5.46
CA TYR A 206 11.62 -5.82 5.71
C TYR A 206 11.58 -6.76 6.93
N GLU A 207 12.46 -7.77 6.98
CA GLU A 207 12.59 -8.68 8.12
C GLU A 207 12.88 -7.92 9.43
N GLU A 208 13.78 -6.90 9.40
CA GLU A 208 14.08 -6.08 10.59
C GLU A 208 12.87 -5.24 11.04
N MET A 209 12.10 -4.68 10.09
CA MET A 209 10.85 -3.96 10.40
C MET A 209 9.81 -4.89 11.02
N ASP A 210 9.70 -6.11 10.50
CA ASP A 210 8.77 -7.13 11.01
C ASP A 210 9.18 -7.61 12.41
N GLU A 211 10.46 -7.93 12.62
CA GLU A 211 10.99 -8.32 13.94
C GLU A 211 10.80 -7.24 15.01
N LEU A 212 10.88 -5.96 14.63
CA LEU A 212 10.70 -4.82 15.52
C LEU A 212 9.25 -4.37 15.65
N ASP A 213 8.35 -4.91 14.82
CA ASP A 213 6.98 -4.44 14.63
C ASP A 213 6.92 -2.91 14.36
N ASP A 214 7.95 -2.38 13.67
CA ASP A 214 8.09 -0.96 13.33
C ASP A 214 8.23 -0.71 11.83
N PHE A 215 7.13 -0.40 11.20
CA PHE A 215 7.04 -0.10 9.79
C PHE A 215 6.98 1.40 9.45
N THR A 216 7.44 2.27 10.36
CA THR A 216 7.44 3.74 10.18
C THR A 216 8.09 4.17 8.87
N TYR A 217 9.14 3.48 8.46
CA TYR A 217 9.91 3.81 7.26
C TYR A 217 9.41 3.12 5.98
N TYR A 218 8.57 2.07 6.12
CA TYR A 218 8.09 1.28 4.99
C TYR A 218 7.42 2.14 3.90
N PRO A 219 6.44 3.01 4.20
CA PRO A 219 5.77 3.78 3.16
C PRO A 219 6.71 4.75 2.42
N GLY A 220 7.69 5.29 3.13
CA GLY A 220 8.66 6.22 2.55
C GLY A 220 9.62 5.53 1.58
N VAL A 221 10.22 4.40 2.00
CA VAL A 221 11.15 3.66 1.14
C VAL A 221 10.44 3.10 -0.08
N VAL A 222 9.24 2.53 0.10
CA VAL A 222 8.42 2.02 -1.01
C VAL A 222 8.07 3.13 -1.99
N SER A 223 7.71 4.33 -1.52
CA SER A 223 7.45 5.48 -2.40
C SER A 223 8.63 5.82 -3.31
N LEU A 224 9.87 5.73 -2.80
CA LEU A 224 11.05 5.97 -3.62
C LEU A 224 11.36 4.79 -4.56
N MET A 225 11.08 3.56 -4.15
CA MET A 225 11.25 2.37 -5.00
C MET A 225 10.29 2.43 -6.20
N GLU A 226 9.01 2.68 -5.94
CA GLU A 226 8.00 2.86 -6.98
C GLU A 226 8.33 4.03 -7.92
N ALA A 227 8.73 5.16 -7.35
CA ALA A 227 9.11 6.32 -8.14
C ALA A 227 10.35 6.08 -9.01
N GLN A 228 11.29 5.22 -8.60
CA GLN A 228 12.41 4.81 -9.42
C GLN A 228 11.93 3.94 -10.59
N ALA A 229 11.03 2.99 -10.32
CA ALA A 229 10.46 2.12 -11.34
C ALA A 229 9.66 2.92 -12.37
N ASP A 230 8.77 3.81 -11.93
CA ASP A 230 8.02 4.74 -12.78
C ASP A 230 8.93 5.64 -13.62
N TYR A 231 10.02 6.14 -13.03
CA TYR A 231 10.98 6.97 -13.78
C TYR A 231 11.61 6.19 -14.93
N VAL A 232 12.02 4.93 -14.70
CA VAL A 232 12.66 4.09 -15.72
C VAL A 232 11.64 3.63 -16.76
N GLU A 233 10.45 3.24 -16.35
CA GLU A 233 9.32 2.94 -17.25
C GLU A 233 8.98 4.17 -18.12
N GLY A 234 8.93 5.36 -17.51
CA GLY A 234 8.74 6.62 -18.22
C GLY A 234 9.85 6.90 -19.27
N LYS A 235 11.09 6.45 -19.04
CA LYS A 235 12.14 6.51 -20.08
C LYS A 235 11.89 5.56 -21.24
N TRP A 236 11.32 4.37 -20.93
CA TRP A 236 10.94 3.41 -21.95
C TRP A 236 9.81 3.95 -22.82
N THR A 237 8.71 4.35 -22.23
CA THR A 237 7.52 4.84 -22.94
C THR A 237 7.78 6.18 -23.67
N ASN A 238 8.65 7.05 -23.15
CA ASN A 238 9.06 8.28 -23.82
C ASN A 238 9.99 8.03 -25.03
N SER A 239 10.54 6.83 -25.18
CA SER A 239 11.31 6.44 -26.37
C SER A 239 10.44 6.10 -27.59
N PHE A 240 9.12 5.93 -27.38
CA PHE A 240 8.17 5.55 -28.42
C PHE A 240 7.97 6.70 -29.43
N ASP A 241 7.92 6.34 -30.71
CA ASP A 241 7.43 7.25 -31.72
C ASP A 241 5.89 7.39 -31.66
N GLU A 242 5.30 8.19 -32.54
CA GLU A 242 3.86 8.44 -32.53
C GLU A 242 3.04 7.16 -32.80
N TYR A 243 3.53 6.28 -33.66
CA TYR A 243 2.86 5.02 -33.99
C TYR A 243 2.92 4.04 -32.80
N ASP A 244 4.09 3.91 -32.19
CA ASP A 244 4.28 3.06 -31.02
C ASP A 244 3.43 3.54 -29.84
N ARG A 245 3.32 4.86 -29.63
CA ARG A 245 2.48 5.46 -28.59
C ARG A 245 1.00 5.16 -28.79
N GLN A 246 0.49 5.29 -30.03
CA GLN A 246 -0.89 4.91 -30.34
C GLN A 246 -1.12 3.41 -30.16
N THR A 247 -0.14 2.59 -30.55
CA THR A 247 -0.17 1.13 -30.38
C THR A 247 -0.18 0.78 -28.89
N PHE A 248 0.69 1.35 -28.08
CA PHE A 248 0.75 1.18 -26.63
C PHE A 248 -0.60 1.48 -25.98
N ASN A 249 -1.18 2.66 -26.24
CA ASN A 249 -2.47 3.06 -25.69
C ASN A 249 -3.60 2.07 -26.05
N SER A 250 -3.55 1.48 -27.25
CA SER A 250 -4.54 0.48 -27.69
C SER A 250 -4.36 -0.89 -27.01
N GLN A 251 -3.21 -1.14 -26.40
CA GLN A 251 -2.84 -2.40 -25.78
C GLN A 251 -3.11 -2.40 -24.27
N ILE A 252 -3.32 -1.23 -23.66
CA ILE A 252 -3.69 -1.13 -22.25
C ILE A 252 -4.99 -1.92 -22.02
N PRO A 253 -4.99 -2.89 -21.09
CA PRO A 253 -6.18 -3.69 -20.84
C PRO A 253 -7.33 -2.82 -20.32
N ASN A 254 -8.50 -2.95 -20.93
CA ASN A 254 -9.71 -2.33 -20.40
C ASN A 254 -10.33 -3.26 -19.34
N ILE A 255 -9.75 -3.23 -18.14
CA ILE A 255 -10.26 -4.03 -17.02
C ILE A 255 -11.09 -3.12 -16.12
N THR A 256 -12.36 -3.43 -16.04
CA THR A 256 -13.27 -2.75 -15.11
C THR A 256 -13.36 -3.56 -13.84
N CYS A 257 -12.68 -3.12 -12.80
CA CYS A 257 -12.90 -3.65 -11.45
C CYS A 257 -14.32 -3.29 -11.01
N ARG A 258 -15.09 -4.29 -10.62
CA ARG A 258 -16.48 -4.12 -10.15
C ARG A 258 -16.57 -3.94 -8.65
N VAL A 259 -15.45 -4.06 -7.97
CA VAL A 259 -15.33 -3.95 -6.53
C VAL A 259 -14.69 -2.60 -6.21
N SER A 260 -15.26 -1.91 -5.24
CA SER A 260 -14.69 -0.68 -4.69
C SER A 260 -14.38 -0.92 -3.22
N LEU A 261 -13.13 -0.75 -2.86
CA LEU A 261 -12.71 -0.73 -1.46
C LEU A 261 -13.05 0.62 -0.81
N PRO A 262 -13.16 0.71 0.52
CA PRO A 262 -13.18 1.98 1.22
C PRO A 262 -12.03 2.91 0.78
N SER A 263 -12.28 4.23 0.74
CA SER A 263 -11.35 5.23 0.19
C SER A 263 -9.95 5.19 0.79
N TYR A 264 -9.85 4.90 2.06
CA TYR A 264 -8.57 4.86 2.76
C TYR A 264 -7.60 3.79 2.23
N PHE A 265 -8.09 2.73 1.59
CA PHE A 265 -7.23 1.72 0.96
C PHE A 265 -6.38 2.27 -0.19
N TYR A 266 -6.77 3.40 -0.78
CA TYR A 266 -6.04 4.00 -1.89
C TYR A 266 -5.00 5.04 -1.45
N ILE A 267 -4.99 5.44 -0.17
CA ILE A 267 -4.08 6.47 0.36
C ILE A 267 -2.60 6.09 0.20
N PRO A 268 -2.18 4.83 0.48
CA PRO A 268 -0.81 4.42 0.23
C PRO A 268 -0.40 4.51 -1.24
N ALA A 269 -1.29 4.10 -2.16
CA ALA A 269 -1.02 4.22 -3.59
C ALA A 269 -0.88 5.70 -4.02
N GLU A 270 -1.69 6.62 -3.44
CA GLU A 270 -1.51 8.06 -3.67
C GLU A 270 -0.12 8.54 -3.20
N LEU A 271 0.36 8.06 -2.05
CA LEU A 271 1.69 8.40 -1.56
C LEU A 271 2.77 7.90 -2.54
N TYR A 272 2.68 6.65 -2.98
CA TYR A 272 3.70 6.02 -3.83
C TYR A 272 3.76 6.63 -5.21
N TYR A 273 2.61 6.80 -5.88
CA TYR A 273 2.55 7.16 -7.29
C TYR A 273 2.35 8.66 -7.55
N ASN A 274 1.83 9.43 -6.58
CA ASN A 274 1.63 10.86 -6.75
C ASN A 274 2.69 11.70 -6.04
N PHE A 275 3.11 11.31 -4.84
CA PHE A 275 4.07 12.09 -4.02
C PHE A 275 5.49 11.55 -4.13
N GLY A 276 5.70 10.23 -4.13
CA GLY A 276 7.01 9.60 -4.31
C GLY A 276 7.79 10.15 -5.50
N PRO A 277 7.20 10.26 -6.71
CA PRO A 277 7.87 10.84 -7.87
C PRO A 277 8.31 12.29 -7.69
N ILE A 278 7.67 13.07 -6.83
CA ILE A 278 8.07 14.46 -6.56
C ILE A 278 9.43 14.48 -5.87
N LEU A 279 9.59 13.73 -4.78
CA LEU A 279 10.87 13.63 -4.06
C LEU A 279 11.94 12.97 -4.95
N ALA A 280 11.63 11.82 -5.57
CA ALA A 280 12.58 11.10 -6.43
C ALA A 280 13.13 11.98 -7.56
N ASN A 281 12.27 12.76 -8.24
CA ASN A 281 12.69 13.68 -9.29
C ASN A 281 13.59 14.80 -8.75
N GLN A 282 13.35 15.29 -7.53
CA GLN A 282 14.23 16.30 -6.90
C GLN A 282 15.61 15.68 -6.57
N ILE A 283 15.64 14.46 -6.03
CA ILE A 283 16.88 13.72 -5.75
C ILE A 283 17.67 13.50 -7.05
N ILE A 284 17.00 12.99 -8.11
CA ILE A 284 17.63 12.74 -9.42
C ILE A 284 18.15 14.05 -10.05
N LYS A 285 17.41 15.15 -9.93
CA LYS A 285 17.82 16.46 -10.43
C LYS A 285 19.08 16.98 -9.73
N ASN A 286 19.23 16.72 -8.44
CA ASN A 286 20.36 17.20 -7.64
C ASN A 286 21.60 16.31 -7.76
N GLY A 287 21.45 14.99 -7.95
CA GLY A 287 22.57 14.03 -7.92
C GLY A 287 22.45 12.87 -8.91
N LYS A 288 21.58 12.96 -9.92
CA LYS A 288 21.25 11.93 -10.89
C LYS A 288 20.66 10.67 -10.23
N MET A 289 20.53 9.59 -10.99
CA MET A 289 20.03 8.30 -10.49
C MET A 289 20.91 7.73 -9.36
N GLU A 290 22.21 8.00 -9.37
CA GLU A 290 23.16 7.60 -8.31
C GLU A 290 22.76 8.14 -6.92
N ALA A 291 22.21 9.35 -6.84
CA ALA A 291 21.74 9.90 -5.57
C ALA A 291 20.48 9.18 -5.07
N LEU A 292 19.56 8.78 -5.98
CA LEU A 292 18.39 7.99 -5.61
C LEU A 292 18.79 6.58 -5.16
N ASN A 293 19.68 5.91 -5.88
CA ASN A 293 20.26 4.65 -5.46
C ASN A 293 20.91 4.76 -4.07
N THR A 294 21.65 5.86 -3.82
CA THR A 294 22.27 6.11 -2.52
C THR A 294 21.21 6.26 -1.40
N ALA A 295 20.10 6.94 -1.67
CA ALA A 295 19.02 7.08 -0.70
C ALA A 295 18.38 5.73 -0.34
N LEU A 296 18.18 4.85 -1.33
CA LEU A 296 17.65 3.49 -1.13
C LEU A 296 18.69 2.54 -0.49
N TYR A 297 19.97 2.81 -0.67
CA TYR A 297 21.07 1.98 -0.15
C TYR A 297 21.47 2.34 1.30
N ARG A 298 20.96 3.43 1.86
CA ARG A 298 21.35 3.92 3.21
C ARG A 298 21.19 2.87 4.28
N TYR A 299 20.13 2.09 4.25
CA TYR A 299 19.86 1.03 5.22
C TYR A 299 21.05 0.09 5.45
N ILE A 300 21.71 -0.36 4.37
CA ILE A 300 22.81 -1.32 4.44
C ILE A 300 23.98 -0.81 5.29
N ASN A 301 24.18 0.52 5.30
CA ASN A 301 25.30 1.15 6.02
C ASN A 301 24.92 1.67 7.40
N ASP A 302 23.70 2.19 7.53
CA ASP A 302 23.35 3.09 8.63
C ASP A 302 22.06 2.67 9.39
N GLY A 303 21.36 1.61 8.93
CA GLY A 303 20.17 1.04 9.58
C GLY A 303 18.84 1.71 9.19
N LEU A 304 17.72 1.20 9.76
CA LEU A 304 16.33 1.58 9.40
C LEU A 304 16.06 3.07 9.50
N ASN A 305 16.55 3.72 10.57
CA ASN A 305 16.30 5.15 10.82
C ASN A 305 16.90 6.09 9.79
N THR A 306 17.61 5.57 8.79
CA THR A 306 18.15 6.34 7.67
C THR A 306 17.29 6.26 6.41
N LEU A 307 16.31 5.38 6.40
CA LEU A 307 15.33 5.29 5.33
C LEU A 307 14.38 6.50 5.36
N PRO A 308 13.81 6.88 4.19
CA PRO A 308 12.86 7.98 4.14
C PRO A 308 11.55 7.63 4.87
N THR A 309 10.95 8.62 5.51
CA THR A 309 9.63 8.52 6.12
C THR A 309 8.52 8.97 5.16
N SER A 310 7.27 8.62 5.44
CA SER A 310 6.12 9.12 4.67
C SER A 310 6.01 10.65 4.72
N GLU A 311 6.42 11.27 5.82
CA GLU A 311 6.47 12.72 5.96
C GLU A 311 7.41 13.36 4.94
N GLN A 312 8.63 12.82 4.81
CA GLN A 312 9.62 13.29 3.83
C GLN A 312 9.16 13.10 2.37
N ILE A 313 8.24 12.16 2.14
CA ILE A 313 7.61 12.00 0.83
C ILE A 313 6.59 13.11 0.58
N TYR A 314 5.76 13.44 1.56
CA TYR A 314 4.79 14.53 1.44
C TYR A 314 5.46 15.90 1.39
N GLU A 315 6.57 16.10 2.15
CA GLU A 315 7.33 17.33 2.24
C GLU A 315 8.82 17.10 1.96
N PRO A 316 9.26 17.14 0.69
CA PRO A 316 10.64 16.83 0.28
C PRO A 316 11.73 17.64 0.96
N ASP A 317 11.44 18.88 1.40
CA ASP A 317 12.43 19.72 2.10
C ASP A 317 12.91 19.08 3.41
N LYS A 318 12.05 18.31 4.10
CA LYS A 318 12.41 17.57 5.30
C LYS A 318 13.45 16.47 5.01
N PHE A 319 13.34 15.78 3.87
CA PHE A 319 14.34 14.82 3.42
C PHE A 319 15.72 15.48 3.20
N PHE A 320 15.75 16.64 2.53
CA PHE A 320 17.01 17.35 2.26
C PHE A 320 17.61 18.02 3.51
N ASN A 321 16.79 18.33 4.50
CA ASN A 321 17.22 18.85 5.80
C ASN A 321 17.62 17.74 6.78
N ASP A 322 17.51 16.47 6.38
CA ASP A 322 17.79 15.29 7.22
C ASP A 322 16.93 15.25 8.49
N GLU A 323 15.70 15.73 8.39
CA GLU A 323 14.74 15.69 9.49
C GLU A 323 14.33 14.26 9.79
N ARG A 324 14.34 13.87 11.05
CA ARG A 324 14.15 12.48 11.45
C ARG A 324 12.91 12.34 12.31
N TYR A 325 12.26 11.18 12.16
CA TYR A 325 11.19 10.77 13.05
C TYR A 325 11.68 10.65 14.49
N GLU A 326 10.93 11.21 15.44
CA GLU A 326 11.22 11.09 16.87
C GLU A 326 10.48 9.89 17.46
N GLU A 327 11.21 9.02 18.15
CA GLU A 327 10.60 7.92 18.88
C GLU A 327 9.75 8.45 20.04
N VAL A 328 8.45 8.10 20.05
CA VAL A 328 7.52 8.46 21.11
C VAL A 328 7.15 7.22 21.92
N ILE A 329 7.23 7.32 23.24
CA ILE A 329 6.90 6.22 24.13
C ILE A 329 5.58 6.54 24.85
N ILE A 330 4.65 5.59 24.84
CA ILE A 330 3.51 5.55 25.75
C ILE A 330 3.83 4.56 26.87
N VAL A 331 3.80 5.04 28.11
CA VAL A 331 3.96 4.15 29.28
C VAL A 331 2.76 3.19 29.31
N SER A 332 3.04 1.89 29.36
CA SER A 332 1.99 0.87 29.48
C SER A 332 1.24 1.04 30.80
N MET A 333 -0.09 1.01 30.73
CA MET A 333 -0.97 1.12 31.88
C MET A 333 -1.45 -0.27 32.29
N GLU A 334 -1.47 -0.52 33.61
CA GLU A 334 -2.20 -1.67 34.14
C GLU A 334 -3.68 -1.27 34.28
N ILE A 335 -4.52 -1.85 33.41
CA ILE A 335 -5.96 -1.56 33.35
C ILE A 335 -6.70 -2.82 33.81
N GLU A 336 -7.47 -2.72 34.90
CA GLU A 336 -8.23 -3.87 35.43
C GLU A 336 -9.19 -4.42 34.38
N GLY A 337 -9.07 -5.72 34.08
CA GLY A 337 -9.90 -6.41 33.10
C GLY A 337 -9.52 -6.24 31.64
N TYR A 338 -8.46 -5.47 31.32
CA TYR A 338 -7.95 -5.26 29.98
C TYR A 338 -6.52 -5.81 29.83
N THR A 339 -6.23 -6.32 28.65
CA THR A 339 -4.90 -6.82 28.27
C THR A 339 -4.38 -5.98 27.10
N LEU A 340 -3.13 -5.55 27.16
CA LEU A 340 -2.43 -4.97 26.00
C LEU A 340 -2.31 -6.06 24.91
N ILE A 341 -2.80 -5.77 23.70
CA ILE A 341 -2.80 -6.71 22.59
C ILE A 341 -1.92 -6.24 21.43
N ASP A 342 -1.70 -4.93 21.33
CA ASP A 342 -0.94 -4.39 20.23
C ASP A 342 -0.41 -2.99 20.56
N GLU A 343 0.75 -2.60 20.01
CA GLU A 343 1.36 -1.29 20.16
C GLU A 343 2.26 -0.96 18.98
N GLY A 344 2.50 0.31 18.70
CA GLY A 344 3.36 0.71 17.60
C GLY A 344 3.55 2.22 17.50
N SER A 345 4.27 2.64 16.48
CA SER A 345 4.52 4.04 16.15
C SER A 345 3.48 4.59 15.16
N ILE A 346 3.34 5.91 15.06
CA ILE A 346 2.44 6.62 14.13
C ILE A 346 3.28 7.59 13.32
N GLY A 347 3.18 7.52 12.00
CA GLY A 347 3.80 8.47 11.07
C GLY A 347 2.78 9.34 10.32
N SER A 348 3.25 10.15 9.39
CA SER A 348 2.40 11.05 8.60
C SER A 348 1.35 10.31 7.79
N LEU A 349 1.68 9.16 7.18
CA LEU A 349 0.71 8.39 6.42
C LEU A 349 -0.47 7.94 7.28
N ASP A 350 -0.21 7.52 8.52
CA ASP A 350 -1.24 7.08 9.46
C ASP A 350 -2.20 8.23 9.79
N LEU A 351 -1.69 9.46 9.96
CA LEU A 351 -2.52 10.63 10.20
C LEU A 351 -3.39 10.97 8.97
N VAL A 352 -2.82 10.89 7.77
CA VAL A 352 -3.59 11.08 6.53
C VAL A 352 -4.68 10.01 6.43
N TYR A 353 -4.34 8.76 6.67
CA TYR A 353 -5.25 7.63 6.69
C TYR A 353 -6.44 7.85 7.63
N LEU A 354 -6.19 8.29 8.85
CA LEU A 354 -7.25 8.53 9.83
C LEU A 354 -8.17 9.71 9.49
N MET A 355 -7.64 10.74 8.81
CA MET A 355 -8.34 12.02 8.71
C MET A 355 -8.85 12.38 7.31
N GLN A 356 -8.18 11.93 6.25
CA GLN A 356 -8.40 12.41 4.86
C GLN A 356 -9.87 12.36 4.43
N ASP A 357 -10.57 11.27 4.71
CA ASP A 357 -11.96 11.08 4.28
C ASP A 357 -12.94 12.12 4.90
N LYS A 358 -12.60 12.66 6.06
CA LYS A 358 -13.48 13.58 6.80
C LYS A 358 -13.10 15.04 6.66
N ILE A 359 -11.81 15.35 6.58
CA ILE A 359 -11.35 16.76 6.51
C ILE A 359 -10.76 17.11 5.15
N GLY A 360 -10.67 16.14 4.23
CA GLY A 360 -10.11 16.28 2.90
C GLY A 360 -8.59 16.16 2.87
N GLN A 361 -8.05 15.63 1.75
CA GLN A 361 -6.65 15.31 1.56
C GLN A 361 -5.69 16.44 1.95
N LYS A 362 -5.95 17.66 1.44
CA LYS A 362 -5.07 18.81 1.71
C LYS A 362 -4.94 19.13 3.21
N ASN A 363 -6.04 19.10 3.95
CA ASN A 363 -6.02 19.41 5.38
C ASN A 363 -5.35 18.27 6.17
N ALA A 364 -5.59 17.01 5.78
CA ALA A 364 -4.97 15.87 6.39
C ALA A 364 -3.45 15.86 6.18
N ILE A 365 -2.97 16.09 4.96
CA ILE A 365 -1.53 16.17 4.65
C ILE A 365 -0.88 17.34 5.39
N ASN A 366 -1.48 18.54 5.36
CA ASN A 366 -0.92 19.72 6.05
C ASN A 366 -0.73 19.46 7.57
N ALA A 367 -1.66 18.75 8.21
CA ALA A 367 -1.50 18.38 9.61
C ALA A 367 -0.47 17.26 9.80
N ALA A 368 -0.41 16.31 8.86
CA ALA A 368 0.44 15.13 8.97
C ALA A 368 1.94 15.44 8.79
N VAL A 369 2.29 16.44 7.98
CA VAL A 369 3.71 16.82 7.75
C VAL A 369 4.35 17.58 8.91
N GLY A 370 3.62 17.90 9.96
CA GLY A 370 4.16 18.50 11.19
C GLY A 370 4.35 17.49 12.33
N ILE A 371 4.28 16.18 12.04
CA ILE A 371 4.43 15.16 13.08
C ILE A 371 5.89 14.93 13.42
N GLY A 372 6.32 15.27 14.66
CA GLY A 372 7.64 14.89 15.16
C GLY A 372 7.74 13.39 15.41
N GLY A 373 6.67 12.79 15.92
CA GLY A 373 6.55 11.37 16.17
C GLY A 373 5.22 11.01 16.83
N GLY A 374 4.94 9.71 16.89
CA GLY A 374 3.73 9.24 17.56
C GLY A 374 3.80 7.75 17.92
N ALA A 375 2.98 7.38 18.89
CA ALA A 375 2.81 5.98 19.29
C ALA A 375 1.35 5.69 19.63
N TRP A 376 0.99 4.42 19.60
CA TRP A 376 -0.34 3.94 19.99
C TRP A 376 -0.25 2.64 20.77
N LYS A 377 -1.31 2.37 21.57
CA LYS A 377 -1.50 1.11 22.27
C LYS A 377 -2.96 0.74 22.29
N ASP A 378 -3.23 -0.54 21.99
CA ASP A 378 -4.54 -1.12 21.97
C ASP A 378 -4.67 -2.16 23.09
N TYR A 379 -5.79 -2.08 23.81
CA TYR A 379 -6.14 -2.97 24.90
C TYR A 379 -7.50 -3.59 24.63
N VAL A 380 -7.69 -4.85 25.06
CA VAL A 380 -8.98 -5.58 24.92
C VAL A 380 -9.40 -6.18 26.25
N ASP A 381 -10.72 -6.15 26.51
CA ASP A 381 -11.32 -6.88 27.63
C ASP A 381 -11.74 -8.30 27.22
N SER A 382 -12.15 -9.09 28.20
CA SER A 382 -12.64 -10.48 27.97
C SER A 382 -13.90 -10.58 27.10
N SER A 383 -14.57 -9.47 26.83
CA SER A 383 -15.76 -9.37 25.97
C SER A 383 -15.45 -8.88 24.55
N GLY A 384 -14.19 -8.57 24.26
CA GLY A 384 -13.73 -8.04 22.98
C GLY A 384 -13.92 -6.51 22.81
N ASN A 385 -14.21 -5.77 23.89
CA ASN A 385 -14.26 -4.32 23.82
C ASN A 385 -12.84 -3.74 23.75
N LEU A 386 -12.63 -2.80 22.81
CA LEU A 386 -11.34 -2.16 22.62
C LEU A 386 -11.23 -0.83 23.38
N LEU A 387 -10.05 -0.59 23.89
CA LEU A 387 -9.55 0.73 24.32
C LEU A 387 -8.29 1.06 23.52
N MET A 388 -8.27 2.20 22.86
CA MET A 388 -7.16 2.65 22.08
C MET A 388 -6.59 3.94 22.68
N THR A 389 -5.28 4.03 22.80
CA THR A 389 -4.58 5.22 23.27
C THR A 389 -3.51 5.64 22.28
N LEU A 390 -3.43 6.94 21.99
CA LEU A 390 -2.42 7.51 21.09
C LEU A 390 -1.73 8.68 21.78
N LYS A 391 -0.45 8.86 21.49
CA LYS A 391 0.34 10.04 21.85
C LYS A 391 1.09 10.50 20.60
N ILE A 392 0.96 11.80 20.29
CA ILE A 392 1.56 12.41 19.11
C ILE A 392 2.33 13.65 19.55
N THR A 393 3.53 13.85 19.02
CA THR A 393 4.33 15.08 19.15
C THR A 393 4.35 15.80 17.79
N GLY A 394 4.49 17.10 17.81
CA GLY A 394 4.77 17.89 16.60
C GLY A 394 6.24 18.29 16.58
N ASP A 395 6.76 18.60 15.39
CA ASP A 395 8.13 19.11 15.23
C ASP A 395 8.33 20.42 16.01
N ASP A 396 7.27 21.21 16.07
CA ASP A 396 7.18 22.38 16.94
C ASP A 396 5.77 22.58 17.49
N LYS A 397 5.60 23.64 18.31
CA LYS A 397 4.30 23.96 18.94
C LYS A 397 3.22 24.42 17.95
N SER A 398 3.61 25.01 16.81
CA SER A 398 2.65 25.43 15.80
C SER A 398 2.10 24.21 15.07
N GLU A 399 2.96 23.32 14.73
CA GLU A 399 2.62 22.07 14.03
C GLU A 399 1.84 21.12 14.93
N LEU A 400 2.25 20.99 16.21
CA LEU A 400 1.45 20.27 17.20
C LEU A 400 0.02 20.79 17.27
N LYS A 401 -0.13 22.14 17.28
CA LYS A 401 -1.45 22.77 17.28
C LYS A 401 -2.23 22.49 15.99
N GLU A 402 -1.59 22.48 14.82
CA GLU A 402 -2.24 22.16 13.55
C GLU A 402 -2.75 20.72 13.55
N ILE A 403 -1.99 19.77 14.08
CA ILE A 403 -2.42 18.38 14.26
C ILE A 403 -3.64 18.29 15.19
N ASN A 404 -3.61 19.01 16.32
CA ASN A 404 -4.73 19.04 17.26
C ASN A 404 -6.00 19.65 16.60
N ASP A 405 -5.86 20.79 15.92
CA ASP A 405 -6.97 21.44 15.21
C ASP A 405 -7.56 20.51 14.12
N ALA A 406 -6.74 19.72 13.43
CA ALA A 406 -7.17 18.74 12.46
C ALA A 406 -7.97 17.59 13.11
N PHE A 407 -7.53 17.05 14.25
CA PHE A 407 -8.31 16.05 14.98
C PHE A 407 -9.62 16.60 15.53
N LEU A 408 -9.65 17.84 16.02
CA LEU A 408 -10.90 18.49 16.44
C LEU A 408 -11.87 18.68 15.27
N LEU A 409 -11.35 19.08 14.09
CA LEU A 409 -12.13 19.17 12.86
C LEU A 409 -12.65 17.82 12.42
N TRP A 410 -11.78 16.79 12.43
CA TRP A 410 -12.15 15.41 12.12
C TRP A 410 -13.26 14.91 13.04
N ALA A 411 -13.13 15.07 14.35
CA ALA A 411 -14.13 14.65 15.32
C ALA A 411 -15.46 15.42 15.11
N GLY A 412 -15.39 16.73 14.89
CA GLY A 412 -16.56 17.57 14.64
C GLY A 412 -17.30 17.23 13.33
N SER A 413 -16.62 16.62 12.35
CA SER A 413 -17.22 16.18 11.08
C SER A 413 -17.87 14.80 11.15
N GLN A 414 -17.66 14.05 12.24
CA GLN A 414 -18.16 12.69 12.40
C GLN A 414 -19.60 12.67 12.88
N SER A 415 -20.53 12.22 12.03
CA SER A 415 -21.95 12.09 12.38
C SER A 415 -22.26 11.07 13.50
N ARG A 416 -21.28 10.22 13.84
CA ARG A 416 -21.39 9.23 14.92
C ARG A 416 -21.27 9.83 16.32
N PHE A 417 -20.70 11.02 16.46
CA PHE A 417 -20.67 11.75 17.72
C PHE A 417 -21.94 12.60 17.85
N THR A 418 -22.65 12.41 18.95
CA THR A 418 -23.94 13.07 19.21
C THR A 418 -23.82 14.34 20.01
N SER A 419 -22.73 14.49 20.77
CA SER A 419 -22.41 15.69 21.57
C SER A 419 -20.91 15.73 21.89
N SER A 420 -20.46 16.90 22.32
CA SER A 420 -19.12 17.09 22.88
C SER A 420 -19.18 17.94 24.13
N GLU A 421 -18.24 17.72 25.04
CA GLU A 421 -18.09 18.47 26.29
C GLU A 421 -16.63 18.62 26.70
N SER A 422 -16.34 19.56 27.60
CA SER A 422 -15.02 19.68 28.20
C SER A 422 -14.86 18.66 29.31
N PHE A 423 -13.80 17.84 29.26
CA PHE A 423 -13.53 16.81 30.23
C PHE A 423 -12.00 16.63 30.42
N ALA A 424 -11.54 16.49 31.67
CA ALA A 424 -10.12 16.25 32.00
C ALA A 424 -9.16 17.15 31.21
N GLY A 425 -9.43 18.44 31.16
CA GLY A 425 -8.61 19.43 30.45
C GLY A 425 -8.70 19.41 28.91
N GLY A 426 -9.32 18.38 28.33
CA GLY A 426 -9.49 18.18 26.89
C GLY A 426 -10.95 18.31 26.44
N THR A 427 -11.22 17.77 25.26
CA THR A 427 -12.56 17.67 24.66
C THR A 427 -12.96 16.20 24.54
N LEU A 428 -14.11 15.86 25.10
CA LEU A 428 -14.74 14.56 25.01
C LEU A 428 -15.89 14.60 24.00
N TYR A 429 -15.84 13.73 23.01
CA TYR A 429 -16.92 13.48 22.04
C TYR A 429 -17.66 12.19 22.42
N LEU A 430 -18.97 12.27 22.51
CA LEU A 430 -19.82 11.16 22.95
C LEU A 430 -20.55 10.54 21.76
N GLY A 431 -20.57 9.21 21.69
CA GLY A 431 -21.23 8.47 20.64
C GLY A 431 -21.29 6.97 20.91
N LYS A 432 -21.44 6.16 19.87
CA LYS A 432 -21.32 4.69 19.99
C LYS A 432 -19.89 4.29 20.37
N THR A 433 -18.90 5.00 19.83
CA THR A 433 -17.52 5.06 20.31
C THR A 433 -17.31 6.43 20.90
N ASN A 434 -16.73 6.53 22.06
CA ASN A 434 -16.38 7.79 22.68
C ASN A 434 -14.94 8.15 22.34
N PHE A 435 -14.65 9.42 22.18
CA PHE A 435 -13.35 9.93 21.78
C PHE A 435 -12.97 11.13 22.65
N TRP A 436 -11.81 11.04 23.31
CA TRP A 436 -11.25 12.12 24.08
C TRP A 436 -9.93 12.57 23.45
N ILE A 437 -9.74 13.88 23.39
CA ILE A 437 -8.52 14.54 22.92
C ILE A 437 -8.04 15.59 23.91
N PHE A 438 -6.75 15.58 24.19
CA PHE A 438 -6.08 16.54 25.06
C PHE A 438 -4.74 16.95 24.46
N GLU A 439 -4.48 18.27 24.43
CA GLU A 439 -3.22 18.87 24.03
C GLU A 439 -2.54 19.48 25.25
N ASP A 440 -1.30 19.12 25.49
CA ASP A 440 -0.41 19.82 26.42
C ASP A 440 0.66 20.63 25.67
N THR A 441 1.73 21.04 26.34
CA THR A 441 2.80 21.86 25.73
C THR A 441 3.71 21.08 24.77
N SER A 442 3.63 19.77 24.73
CA SER A 442 4.57 18.87 24.06
C SER A 442 3.93 17.73 23.28
N SER A 443 2.66 17.42 23.56
CA SER A 443 2.00 16.29 22.94
C SER A 443 0.47 16.44 22.86
N ILE A 444 -0.11 15.69 21.93
CA ILE A 444 -1.54 15.40 21.87
C ILE A 444 -1.74 13.97 22.36
N ARG A 445 -2.76 13.78 23.21
CA ARG A 445 -3.18 12.45 23.69
C ARG A 445 -4.61 12.20 23.28
N LEU A 446 -4.84 11.01 22.78
CA LEU A 446 -6.13 10.57 22.28
C LEU A 446 -6.52 9.28 22.98
N VAL A 447 -7.79 9.15 23.32
CA VAL A 447 -8.37 7.91 23.85
C VAL A 447 -9.67 7.61 23.10
N LEU A 448 -9.81 6.39 22.62
CA LEU A 448 -11.04 5.88 22.04
C LEU A 448 -11.51 4.68 22.84
N SER A 449 -12.79 4.63 23.20
CA SER A 449 -13.40 3.47 23.83
C SER A 449 -14.92 3.45 23.62
N GLN A 450 -15.48 2.26 23.57
CA GLN A 450 -16.93 2.08 23.64
C GLN A 450 -17.44 2.23 25.09
N ASP A 451 -16.57 1.99 26.07
CA ASP A 451 -16.85 2.14 27.49
C ASP A 451 -16.49 3.57 27.96
N LEU A 452 -17.51 4.36 28.29
CA LEU A 452 -17.34 5.74 28.74
C LEU A 452 -16.72 5.82 30.15
N GLU A 453 -17.01 4.87 31.06
CA GLU A 453 -16.45 4.90 32.42
C GLU A 453 -14.94 4.63 32.35
N LEU A 454 -14.55 3.64 31.54
CA LEU A 454 -13.14 3.35 31.30
C LEU A 454 -12.42 4.54 30.62
N LEU A 455 -13.01 5.10 29.56
CA LEU A 455 -12.42 6.26 28.89
C LEU A 455 -12.18 7.40 29.88
N ASN A 456 -13.15 7.70 30.75
CA ASN A 456 -13.03 8.73 31.77
C ASN A 456 -11.90 8.42 32.79
N LEU A 457 -11.76 7.16 33.17
CA LEU A 457 -10.67 6.73 34.07
C LEU A 457 -9.29 6.96 33.43
N ILE A 458 -9.12 6.50 32.21
CA ILE A 458 -7.85 6.58 31.48
C ILE A 458 -7.48 8.02 31.13
N SER A 459 -8.45 8.83 30.68
CA SER A 459 -8.23 10.25 30.38
C SER A 459 -7.72 11.02 31.60
N ASN A 460 -8.29 10.77 32.80
CA ASN A 460 -7.80 11.41 34.03
C ASN A 460 -6.38 10.97 34.38
N GLN A 461 -6.02 9.71 34.14
CA GLN A 461 -4.65 9.24 34.38
C GLN A 461 -3.65 9.87 33.40
N LEU A 462 -4.03 10.00 32.13
CA LEU A 462 -3.13 10.54 31.09
C LEU A 462 -2.85 12.04 31.23
N VAL A 463 -3.71 12.81 31.89
CA VAL A 463 -3.45 14.23 32.15
C VAL A 463 -2.33 14.42 33.18
N ASP A 464 -2.16 13.46 34.09
CA ASP A 464 -1.17 13.54 35.19
C ASP A 464 0.23 13.02 34.80
N PHE A 465 0.38 12.46 33.60
CA PHE A 465 1.63 11.94 33.03
C PHE A 465 2.11 12.76 31.84
#